data_d07b5fdb9b63b48cbb890a0348729c9d
#
_entry.id   d07b5fdb9b63b48cbb890a0348729c9d
#
_cell.length_a   1.000
_cell.length_b   1.000
_cell.length_c   1.000
_cell.angle_alpha   90.00
_cell.angle_beta   90.00
_cell.angle_gamma   90.00
#
_symmetry.space_group_name_H-M   'P 1'
#
loop_
_entity.id
_entity.type
_entity.pdbx_description
1 polymer ?
#
loop_
_entity_poly.entity_id
_entity_poly.type
_entity_poly.pdbx_seq_one_letter_code
_entity_poly.pdbx_strand_id
1 'polypeptide(L)'
;VQTCALPIXVSLDRIRNERCVELAYENHRHWDLKRWHIAHIKLADFPTMALYPWYIWGEGKYIFTTGKAPKPNKVFLERNYYIKIKDSDMGSNPMLAPNNPGF
;
A
#
# COMPACT_ATOMS: atom_id res chain seq x y z
N VAL A 1 21.89 -20.63 -29.08
CA VAL A 1 20.86 -20.72 -28.05
C VAL A 1 20.63 -19.30 -27.51
N GLN A 2 19.54 -18.64 -27.95
CA GLN A 2 19.15 -17.33 -27.44
C GLN A 2 18.50 -17.54 -26.06
N THR A 3 19.25 -17.21 -25.03
CA THR A 3 18.65 -17.11 -23.70
C THR A 3 17.73 -15.88 -23.71
N CYS A 4 16.43 -16.13 -23.77
CA CYS A 4 15.45 -15.07 -23.67
C CYS A 4 15.40 -14.60 -22.21
N ALA A 5 16.39 -13.79 -21.82
CA ALA A 5 16.41 -13.21 -20.51
C ALA A 5 15.36 -12.09 -20.47
N LEU A 6 14.27 -12.35 -19.79
CA LEU A 6 13.27 -11.32 -19.53
C LEU A 6 13.95 -10.15 -18.80
N PRO A 7 13.64 -8.90 -19.19
CA PRO A 7 14.19 -7.76 -18.47
C PRO A 7 13.93 -7.88 -16.97
N ILE A 8 14.93 -7.60 -16.22
CA ILE A 8 14.87 -7.71 -14.75
C ILE A 8 13.63 -7.01 -14.14
N UNK A 9 13.31 -6.15 -14.66
CA UNK A 9 12.23 -5.48 -14.25
C UNK A 9 10.97 -6.16 -14.31
N VAL A 10 10.82 -6.60 -15.38
CA VAL A 10 9.60 -7.37 -15.55
C VAL A 10 9.57 -8.56 -14.59
N SER A 11 10.68 -9.23 -14.41
CA SER A 11 10.82 -10.31 -13.44
C SER A 11 10.54 -9.85 -12.02
N LEU A 12 11.11 -8.72 -11.63
CA LEU A 12 10.95 -8.19 -10.29
C LEU A 12 9.49 -7.82 -9.98
N ASP A 13 8.82 -7.20 -10.95
CA ASP A 13 7.41 -6.85 -10.78
C ASP A 13 6.52 -8.09 -10.68
N ARG A 14 6.84 -9.14 -11.41
CA ARG A 14 6.12 -10.43 -11.30
C ARG A 14 6.31 -11.05 -9.92
N ILE A 15 7.54 -11.05 -9.43
CA ILE A 15 7.85 -11.57 -8.07
C ILE A 15 7.09 -10.76 -7.01
N ARG A 16 7.08 -9.43 -7.14
CA ARG A 16 6.35 -8.55 -6.22
C ARG A 16 4.84 -8.81 -6.25
N ASN A 17 4.32 -9.08 -7.45
CA ASN A 17 2.90 -9.37 -7.62
C ASN A 17 2.54 -10.73 -7.02
N GLU A 18 3.35 -11.76 -7.30
CA GLU A 18 3.15 -13.09 -6.73
C GLU A 18 3.18 -13.03 -5.20
N ARG A 19 4.17 -12.33 -4.66
CA ARG A 19 4.27 -12.15 -3.21
C ARG A 19 3.03 -11.47 -2.63
N CYS A 20 2.47 -10.48 -3.36
CA CYS A 20 1.25 -9.78 -2.95
C CYS A 20 0.03 -10.70 -2.91
N VAL A 21 -0.07 -11.61 -3.89
CA VAL A 21 -1.19 -12.55 -4.00
C VAL A 21 -1.06 -13.66 -2.96
N GLU A 22 0.14 -14.25 -2.86
CA GLU A 22 0.38 -15.38 -1.96
C GLU A 22 0.23 -15.00 -0.47
N LEU A 23 0.70 -13.79 -0.12
CA LEU A 23 0.66 -13.33 1.27
C LEU A 23 -0.51 -12.38 1.54
N ALA A 24 -1.59 -12.51 0.75
CA ALA A 24 -2.78 -11.70 0.96
C ALA A 24 -3.36 -11.96 2.35
N TYR A 25 -3.77 -10.89 3.02
CA TYR A 25 -4.35 -10.92 4.38
C TYR A 25 -3.37 -11.27 5.50
N GLU A 26 -2.08 -11.42 5.19
CA GLU A 26 -1.06 -11.70 6.21
C GLU A 26 -0.34 -10.43 6.70
N ASN A 27 -0.83 -9.26 6.35
CA ASN A 27 -0.31 -7.94 6.75
C ASN A 27 1.10 -7.64 6.24
N HIS A 28 1.59 -8.41 5.27
CA HIS A 28 2.94 -8.19 4.72
C HIS A 28 2.99 -7.05 3.70
N ARG A 29 1.87 -6.79 3.00
CA ARG A 29 1.84 -5.84 1.88
C ARG A 29 2.34 -4.44 2.26
N HIS A 30 1.93 -3.92 3.42
CA HIS A 30 2.33 -2.58 3.87
C HIS A 30 3.85 -2.49 4.06
N TRP A 31 4.41 -3.50 4.72
CA TRP A 31 5.85 -3.55 5.00
C TRP A 31 6.66 -3.75 3.72
N ASP A 32 6.19 -4.56 2.81
CA ASP A 32 6.85 -4.80 1.52
C ASP A 32 6.92 -3.52 0.70
N LEU A 33 5.81 -2.76 0.62
CA LEU A 33 5.78 -1.49 -0.11
C LEU A 33 6.75 -0.47 0.50
N LYS A 34 6.85 -0.44 1.83
CA LYS A 34 7.81 0.43 2.52
C LYS A 34 9.25 -0.02 2.27
N ARG A 35 9.51 -1.32 2.42
CA ARG A 35 10.86 -1.88 2.24
C ARG A 35 11.38 -1.68 0.81
N TRP A 36 10.49 -1.79 -0.18
CA TRP A 36 10.84 -1.57 -1.58
C TRP A 36 10.86 -0.08 -1.95
N HIS A 37 10.50 0.79 -1.03
CA HIS A 37 10.44 2.25 -1.21
C HIS A 37 9.53 2.67 -2.38
N ILE A 38 8.40 1.96 -2.54
CA ILE A 38 7.40 2.26 -3.57
C ILE A 38 6.01 2.54 -2.99
N ALA A 39 5.92 2.66 -1.66
CA ALA A 39 4.64 2.89 -1.00
C ALA A 39 4.02 4.22 -1.44
N HIS A 40 4.83 5.26 -1.60
CA HIS A 40 4.35 6.57 -2.02
C HIS A 40 3.78 6.57 -3.44
N ILE A 41 4.26 5.65 -4.30
CA ILE A 41 3.75 5.49 -5.67
C ILE A 41 2.49 4.62 -5.68
N LYS A 42 2.54 3.47 -4.99
CA LYS A 42 1.46 2.50 -5.03
C LYS A 42 0.26 2.86 -4.16
N LEU A 43 0.47 3.71 -3.15
CA LEU A 43 -0.59 4.15 -2.23
C LEU A 43 -0.95 5.62 -2.42
N ALA A 44 -0.25 6.32 -3.35
CA ALA A 44 -0.57 7.72 -3.65
C ALA A 44 -1.92 7.77 -4.37
N ASP A 45 -2.86 8.45 -3.74
CA ASP A 45 -4.19 8.69 -4.30
C ASP A 45 -4.85 7.43 -4.87
N PHE A 46 -4.60 6.29 -4.24
CA PHE A 46 -5.20 5.04 -4.68
C PHE A 46 -6.69 5.04 -4.32
N PRO A 47 -7.56 5.09 -5.33
CA PRO A 47 -9.00 5.07 -5.05
C PRO A 47 -9.39 3.71 -4.51
N THR A 48 -9.81 3.68 -3.25
CA THR A 48 -10.32 2.44 -2.66
C THR A 48 -11.66 2.14 -3.31
N MET A 49 -11.70 1.07 -4.08
CA MET A 49 -12.93 0.64 -4.76
C MET A 49 -13.68 -0.34 -3.86
N ALA A 50 -14.98 -0.26 -3.93
CA ALA A 50 -15.86 -1.14 -3.18
C ALA A 50 -16.84 -1.82 -4.13
N LEU A 51 -17.25 -3.02 -3.76
CA LEU A 51 -18.31 -3.75 -4.46
C LEU A 51 -19.60 -3.51 -3.72
N TYR A 52 -20.59 -2.97 -4.41
CA TYR A 52 -21.92 -2.70 -3.85
C TYR A 52 -22.89 -3.77 -4.36
N PRO A 53 -23.41 -4.62 -3.48
CA PRO A 53 -24.40 -5.61 -3.89
C PRO A 53 -25.77 -4.94 -4.01
N TRP A 54 -26.46 -5.21 -5.10
CA TRP A 54 -27.83 -4.79 -5.34
C TRP A 54 -28.67 -6.03 -5.58
N TYR A 55 -29.77 -6.17 -4.83
CA TYR A 55 -30.68 -7.30 -4.98
C TYR A 55 -31.79 -6.92 -5.95
N ILE A 56 -31.95 -7.70 -7.01
CA ILE A 56 -33.03 -7.52 -7.99
C ILE A 56 -34.19 -8.42 -7.59
N TRP A 57 -35.21 -7.83 -7.00
CA TRP A 57 -36.33 -8.56 -6.48
C TRP A 57 -37.06 -9.38 -7.54
N GLY A 58 -37.20 -8.85 -8.75
CA GLY A 58 -37.90 -9.55 -9.84
C GLY A 58 -37.18 -10.79 -10.35
N GLU A 59 -35.87 -10.89 -10.16
CA GLU A 59 -35.07 -12.02 -10.66
C GLU A 59 -34.50 -12.88 -9.53
N GLY A 60 -34.60 -12.43 -8.30
CA GLY A 60 -34.05 -13.14 -7.15
C GLY A 60 -32.53 -13.25 -7.17
N LYS A 61 -31.86 -12.26 -7.76
CA LYS A 61 -30.41 -12.31 -7.97
C LYS A 61 -29.71 -11.07 -7.41
N TYR A 62 -28.43 -11.24 -7.08
CA TYR A 62 -27.55 -10.13 -6.73
C TYR A 62 -26.70 -9.73 -7.92
N ILE A 63 -26.62 -8.44 -8.17
CA ILE A 63 -25.63 -7.87 -9.08
C ILE A 63 -24.67 -7.03 -8.25
N PHE A 64 -23.42 -6.98 -8.69
CA PHE A 64 -22.36 -6.24 -8.00
C PHE A 64 -21.88 -5.11 -8.89
N THR A 65 -21.97 -3.89 -8.38
CA THR A 65 -21.41 -2.72 -9.09
C THR A 65 -20.18 -2.23 -8.34
N THR A 66 -19.21 -1.75 -9.11
CA THR A 66 -18.00 -1.17 -8.52
C THR A 66 -18.20 0.32 -8.32
N GLY A 67 -17.75 0.84 -7.20
CA GLY A 67 -17.83 2.26 -6.91
C GLY A 67 -16.74 2.66 -5.92
N LYS A 68 -16.64 3.95 -5.68
CA LYS A 68 -15.68 4.45 -4.70
C LYS A 68 -16.13 4.06 -3.29
N ALA A 69 -15.17 3.63 -2.47
CA ALA A 69 -15.47 3.32 -1.07
C ALA A 69 -15.88 4.60 -0.32
N PRO A 70 -16.72 4.48 0.71
CA PRO A 70 -17.20 5.65 1.45
C PRO A 70 -16.09 6.45 2.12
N LYS A 71 -14.99 5.81 2.49
CA LYS A 71 -13.88 6.49 3.14
C LYS A 71 -12.97 7.15 2.09
N PRO A 72 -12.44 8.34 2.39
CA PRO A 72 -11.56 9.02 1.45
C PRO A 72 -10.30 8.24 1.17
N ASN A 73 -9.68 8.55 0.07
CA ASN A 73 -8.44 7.91 -0.34
C ASN A 73 -7.36 8.10 0.73
N LYS A 74 -6.63 7.05 0.98
CA LYS A 74 -5.47 7.12 1.86
C LYS A 74 -4.31 7.74 1.10
N VAL A 75 -3.70 8.74 1.70
CA VAL A 75 -2.53 9.40 1.11
C VAL A 75 -1.29 8.94 1.88
N PHE A 76 -0.34 8.39 1.15
CA PHE A 76 0.94 7.99 1.73
C PHE A 76 1.99 9.05 1.40
N LEU A 77 2.37 9.83 2.39
CA LEU A 77 3.40 10.86 2.25
C LEU A 77 4.78 10.25 2.46
N GLU A 78 5.80 10.91 1.93
CA GLU A 78 7.18 10.40 2.02
C GLU A 78 7.63 10.28 3.49
N ARG A 79 7.22 11.20 4.34
CA ARG A 79 7.53 11.12 5.79
C ARG A 79 7.00 9.82 6.43
N ASN A 80 5.98 9.18 5.83
CA ASN A 80 5.38 7.96 6.38
C ASN A 80 6.30 6.72 6.28
N TYR A 81 7.44 6.85 5.59
CA TYR A 81 8.47 5.81 5.63
C TYR A 81 9.15 5.75 6.99
N TYR A 82 9.13 6.85 7.73
CA TYR A 82 9.80 7.00 9.01
C TYR A 82 8.79 7.03 10.14
N ILE A 83 9.28 6.86 11.34
CA ILE A 83 8.46 6.96 12.56
C ILE A 83 8.92 8.23 13.30
N LYS A 84 7.97 9.06 13.70
CA LYS A 84 8.28 10.25 14.49
C LYS A 84 8.84 9.82 15.84
N ILE A 85 9.96 10.42 16.23
CA ILE A 85 10.48 10.26 17.59
C ILE A 85 9.61 11.14 18.49
N LYS A 86 9.16 10.60 19.61
CA LYS A 86 8.27 11.34 20.51
C LYS A 86 9.00 12.55 21.11
N ASP A 87 8.28 13.64 21.22
CA ASP A 87 8.84 14.88 21.76
C ASP A 87 9.31 14.72 23.21
N SER A 88 8.65 13.86 23.98
CA SER A 88 9.06 13.52 25.34
C SER A 88 10.42 12.83 25.38
N ASP A 89 10.68 11.96 24.41
CA ASP A 89 11.93 11.22 24.35
C ASP A 89 13.09 12.13 23.92
N MET A 90 12.81 13.05 22.99
CA MET A 90 13.77 14.07 22.57
C MET A 90 14.10 15.05 23.70
N GLY A 91 13.10 15.37 24.54
CA GLY A 91 13.29 16.21 25.71
C GLY A 91 14.18 15.54 26.75
N SER A 92 14.04 14.23 26.90
CA SER A 92 14.86 13.44 27.84
C SER A 92 16.28 13.20 27.33
N ASN A 93 16.44 13.16 26.02
CA ASN A 93 17.76 12.92 25.41
C ASN A 93 17.95 13.83 24.18
N PRO A 94 18.60 14.99 24.39
CA PRO A 94 18.82 15.94 23.27
C PRO A 94 19.64 15.39 22.11
N MET A 95 20.37 14.30 22.32
CA MET A 95 21.16 13.68 21.24
C MET A 95 20.28 13.03 20.17
N LEU A 96 18.97 12.89 20.41
CA LEU A 96 18.03 12.36 19.42
C LEU A 96 17.59 13.41 18.39
N ALA A 97 17.94 14.66 18.61
CA ALA A 97 17.60 15.73 17.65
C ALA A 97 18.58 15.72 16.47
N PRO A 98 18.13 16.08 15.26
CA PRO A 98 16.75 16.42 14.88
C PRO A 98 15.87 15.18 14.66
N ASN A 99 14.58 15.38 14.59
CA ASN A 99 13.62 14.29 14.31
C ASN A 99 13.84 13.72 12.90
N ASN A 100 13.17 12.60 12.61
CA ASN A 100 13.23 11.99 11.29
C ASN A 100 12.65 12.94 10.23
N PRO A 101 13.11 12.84 8.96
CA PRO A 101 12.66 13.76 7.90
C PRO A 101 11.15 13.87 7.79
N GLY A 102 10.66 15.10 7.77
CA GLY A 102 9.24 15.40 7.62
C GLY A 102 8.46 15.57 8.91
N PHE A 103 9.16 15.52 10.07
CA PHE A 103 8.55 15.74 11.39
C PHE A 103 9.20 16.88 12.14
#